data_9a955234f1a8850b41f19c404c60506a
#
_entry.id   9a955234f1a8850b41f19c404c60506a
#
_cell.length_a   1.000
_cell.length_b   1.000
_cell.length_c   1.000
_cell.angle_alpha   90.00
_cell.angle_beta   90.00
_cell.angle_gamma   90.00
#
_symmetry.space_group_name_H-M   'P 1'
#
loop_
_entity.id
_entity.type
_entity.pdbx_description
1 polymer ?
#
loop_
_entity_poly.entity_id
_entity_poly.type
_entity_poly.pdbx_seq_one_letter_code
_entity_poly.pdbx_strand_id
1 'polypeptide(L)'
;MIGRTLGCALVCGCLMAGAALQAHHSLAGVYDMKKETELSGAVEKVQFVNPHGSLTVAVKNADGTTTSWVMTLGSATALAQRGIGKTGPNALHAGDNVSVKFIPAKNGSPLGFLKSVTFPDGHVVQISAGNAND
;
A
#
# COMPACT_ATOMS: atom_id res chain seq x y z
N MET A 1 -38.04 -45.93 -30.25
CA MET A 1 -36.81 -45.15 -30.46
C MET A 1 -36.90 -43.83 -29.68
N ILE A 2 -36.80 -43.91 -28.38
CA ILE A 2 -36.68 -42.70 -27.52
C ILE A 2 -35.66 -43.07 -26.46
N GLY A 3 -34.51 -42.42 -26.46
CA GLY A 3 -33.57 -42.62 -25.37
C GLY A 3 -32.12 -42.59 -25.76
N ARG A 4 -31.60 -41.48 -26.29
CA ARG A 4 -30.12 -41.28 -26.39
C ARG A 4 -29.71 -39.80 -26.45
N THR A 5 -30.49 -38.85 -25.98
CA THR A 5 -30.14 -37.43 -26.05
C THR A 5 -30.17 -36.71 -24.71
N LEU A 6 -30.21 -37.43 -23.57
CA LEU A 6 -30.23 -36.77 -22.24
C LEU A 6 -28.88 -36.82 -21.49
N GLY A 7 -27.83 -37.35 -22.10
CA GLY A 7 -26.54 -37.55 -21.44
C GLY A 7 -25.50 -36.45 -21.65
N CYS A 8 -25.66 -35.56 -22.60
CA CYS A 8 -24.62 -34.56 -22.92
C CYS A 8 -24.81 -33.16 -22.32
N ALA A 9 -25.96 -32.88 -21.69
CA ALA A 9 -26.24 -31.55 -21.17
C ALA A 9 -25.75 -31.32 -19.72
N LEU A 10 -25.33 -32.38 -19.00
CA LEU A 10 -24.90 -32.28 -17.62
C LEU A 10 -23.40 -32.10 -17.40
N VAL A 11 -22.58 -32.28 -18.42
CA VAL A 11 -21.10 -32.20 -18.31
C VAL A 11 -20.57 -30.82 -18.65
N CYS A 12 -21.33 -29.96 -19.34
CA CYS A 12 -20.89 -28.59 -19.66
C CYS A 12 -21.13 -27.54 -18.52
N GLY A 13 -21.88 -27.91 -17.49
CA GLY A 13 -22.21 -26.95 -16.40
C GLY A 13 -21.16 -26.81 -15.29
N CYS A 14 -20.20 -27.74 -15.20
CA CYS A 14 -19.22 -27.75 -14.09
C CYS A 14 -17.87 -27.08 -14.39
N LEU A 15 -17.67 -26.57 -15.60
CA LEU A 15 -16.38 -25.97 -16.01
C LEU A 15 -16.34 -24.43 -15.92
N MET A 16 -17.42 -23.80 -15.45
CA MET A 16 -17.47 -22.32 -15.27
C MET A 16 -17.39 -21.86 -13.80
N ALA A 17 -17.10 -22.77 -12.88
CA ALA A 17 -16.65 -22.37 -11.55
C ALA A 17 -15.11 -22.17 -11.58
N GLY A 18 -14.64 -21.40 -12.54
CA GLY A 18 -13.33 -20.78 -12.49
C GLY A 18 -13.35 -19.84 -11.29
N ALA A 19 -12.94 -20.35 -10.12
CA ALA A 19 -12.62 -19.54 -8.99
C ALA A 19 -11.73 -18.42 -9.51
N ALA A 20 -12.21 -17.18 -9.45
CA ALA A 20 -11.34 -16.03 -9.44
C ALA A 20 -10.46 -16.23 -8.20
N LEU A 21 -9.32 -16.89 -8.39
CA LEU A 21 -8.18 -16.81 -7.49
C LEU A 21 -7.75 -15.36 -7.59
N GLN A 22 -8.47 -14.50 -6.87
CA GLN A 22 -7.96 -13.21 -6.51
C GLN A 22 -6.70 -13.52 -5.70
N ALA A 23 -5.57 -13.43 -6.39
CA ALA A 23 -4.30 -13.28 -5.75
C ALA A 23 -4.32 -11.89 -5.06
N HIS A 24 -5.06 -11.82 -3.95
CA HIS A 24 -4.79 -10.82 -2.94
C HIS A 24 -3.39 -11.16 -2.45
N HIS A 25 -2.41 -10.45 -2.98
CA HIS A 25 -1.11 -10.36 -2.33
C HIS A 25 -1.39 -9.77 -0.96
N SER A 26 -1.60 -10.65 0.04
CA SER A 26 -1.91 -10.20 1.37
C SER A 26 -0.73 -9.34 1.83
N LEU A 27 -0.98 -8.20 2.47
CA LEU A 27 0.06 -7.36 3.05
C LEU A 27 1.05 -8.20 3.87
N ALA A 28 0.54 -9.21 4.58
CA ALA A 28 1.34 -10.16 5.34
C ALA A 28 2.30 -11.02 4.49
N GLY A 29 2.11 -11.11 3.18
CA GLY A 29 3.07 -11.76 2.28
C GLY A 29 4.34 -10.93 2.07
N VAL A 30 4.22 -9.62 2.05
CA VAL A 30 5.31 -8.68 1.75
C VAL A 30 5.87 -8.04 3.01
N TYR A 31 5.02 -7.62 3.94
CA TYR A 31 5.37 -6.83 5.12
C TYR A 31 5.40 -7.66 6.40
N ASP A 32 6.29 -7.31 7.31
CA ASP A 32 6.36 -7.92 8.65
C ASP A 32 5.34 -7.26 9.58
N MET A 33 4.11 -7.77 9.55
CA MET A 33 2.97 -7.22 10.28
C MET A 33 3.16 -7.15 11.81
N LYS A 34 4.23 -7.73 12.34
CA LYS A 34 4.57 -7.69 13.77
C LYS A 34 5.56 -6.57 14.12
N LYS A 35 6.09 -5.88 13.10
CA LYS A 35 7.05 -4.81 13.27
C LYS A 35 6.46 -3.47 12.86
N GLU A 36 6.89 -2.44 13.54
CA GLU A 36 6.62 -1.06 13.21
C GLU A 36 7.92 -0.29 13.31
N THR A 37 8.17 0.58 12.35
CA THR A 37 9.39 1.36 12.24
C THR A 37 9.02 2.80 11.96
N GLU A 38 9.82 3.74 12.48
CA GLU A 38 9.68 5.15 12.21
C GLU A 38 10.99 5.71 11.66
N LEU A 39 10.90 6.49 10.59
CA LEU A 39 12.02 7.17 9.95
C LEU A 39 11.65 8.60 9.61
N SER A 40 12.64 9.49 9.64
CA SER A 40 12.47 10.88 9.23
C SER A 40 13.33 11.17 8.00
N GLY A 41 12.78 11.97 7.09
CA GLY A 41 13.49 12.33 5.87
C GLY A 41 12.72 13.34 5.02
N ALA A 42 13.28 13.66 3.86
CA ALA A 42 12.66 14.54 2.90
C ALA A 42 11.85 13.74 1.87
N VAL A 43 10.66 14.21 1.56
CA VAL A 43 9.85 13.64 0.49
C VAL A 43 10.55 13.86 -0.84
N GLU A 44 10.85 12.78 -1.57
CA GLU A 44 11.40 12.85 -2.93
C GLU A 44 10.28 12.88 -3.95
N LYS A 45 9.25 12.04 -3.75
CA LYS A 45 8.17 11.84 -4.71
C LYS A 45 6.91 11.34 -4.03
N VAL A 46 5.77 11.82 -4.50
CA VAL A 46 4.45 11.29 -4.13
C VAL A 46 3.69 10.93 -5.39
N GLN A 47 3.07 9.75 -5.40
CA GLN A 47 2.21 9.29 -6.48
C GLN A 47 0.84 8.93 -5.91
N PHE A 48 -0.17 9.71 -6.30
CA PHE A 48 -1.57 9.44 -5.96
C PHE A 48 -2.22 8.72 -7.14
N VAL A 49 -2.21 7.40 -7.11
CA VAL A 49 -2.74 6.52 -8.15
C VAL A 49 -3.58 5.40 -7.53
N ASN A 50 -4.40 4.75 -8.34
CA ASN A 50 -5.14 3.55 -7.97
C ASN A 50 -4.46 2.32 -8.60
N PRO A 51 -4.49 1.15 -7.94
CA PRO A 51 -5.09 0.84 -6.64
C PRO A 51 -4.27 1.33 -5.44
N HIS A 52 -2.96 1.54 -5.58
CA HIS A 52 -2.07 1.94 -4.50
C HIS A 52 -1.13 3.06 -4.94
N GLY A 53 -1.15 4.16 -4.19
CA GLY A 53 -0.18 5.23 -4.33
C GLY A 53 1.16 4.88 -3.67
N SER A 54 2.13 5.79 -3.81
CA SER A 54 3.43 5.66 -3.15
C SER A 54 3.98 7.00 -2.68
N LEU A 55 4.72 6.95 -1.59
CA LEU A 55 5.50 8.05 -1.04
C LEU A 55 6.96 7.61 -0.95
N THR A 56 7.86 8.31 -1.63
CA THR A 56 9.31 8.07 -1.54
C THR A 56 9.92 9.12 -0.62
N VAL A 57 10.66 8.66 0.40
CA VAL A 57 11.30 9.50 1.41
C VAL A 57 12.81 9.23 1.40
N ALA A 58 13.60 10.29 1.22
CA ALA A 58 15.05 10.25 1.33
C ALA A 58 15.46 10.31 2.80
N VAL A 59 16.04 9.24 3.31
CA VAL A 59 16.50 9.11 4.69
C VAL A 59 18.01 9.12 4.74
N LYS A 60 18.60 10.04 5.51
CA LYS A 60 20.05 10.08 5.76
C LYS A 60 20.44 8.99 6.75
N ASN A 61 21.41 8.17 6.35
CA ASN A 61 22.00 7.14 7.17
C ASN A 61 23.11 7.70 8.07
N ALA A 62 23.47 6.97 9.12
CA ALA A 62 24.53 7.37 10.04
C ALA A 62 25.92 7.52 9.38
N ASP A 63 26.16 6.80 8.27
CA ASP A 63 27.39 6.88 7.47
C ASP A 63 27.42 8.05 6.47
N GLY A 64 26.38 8.89 6.46
CA GLY A 64 26.24 10.05 5.58
C GLY A 64 25.64 9.73 4.20
N THR A 65 25.40 8.47 3.88
CA THR A 65 24.69 8.07 2.66
C THR A 65 23.18 8.35 2.79
N THR A 66 22.47 8.30 1.68
CA THR A 66 21.01 8.46 1.65
C THR A 66 20.36 7.21 1.09
N THR A 67 19.32 6.74 1.75
CA THR A 67 18.47 5.64 1.27
C THR A 67 17.10 6.18 0.92
N SER A 68 16.64 5.92 -0.31
CA SER A 68 15.27 6.22 -0.73
C SER A 68 14.34 5.10 -0.29
N TRP A 69 13.49 5.40 0.68
CA TRP A 69 12.47 4.49 1.19
C TRP A 69 11.17 4.68 0.43
N VAL A 70 10.60 3.60 -0.10
CA VAL A 70 9.31 3.62 -0.79
C VAL A 70 8.23 3.13 0.15
N MET A 71 7.26 4.00 0.42
CA MET A 71 6.09 3.68 1.24
C MET A 71 4.89 3.42 0.35
N THR A 72 4.27 2.25 0.48
CA THR A 72 2.99 1.95 -0.15
C THR A 72 1.88 2.68 0.60
N LEU A 73 1.06 3.39 -0.16
CA LEU A 73 -0.13 4.11 0.33
C LEU A 73 -1.40 3.33 -0.03
N GLY A 74 -2.53 3.77 0.52
CA GLY A 74 -3.85 3.37 0.02
C GLY A 74 -4.15 3.92 -1.38
N SER A 75 -5.35 3.65 -1.88
CA SER A 75 -5.80 4.19 -3.17
C SER A 75 -5.92 5.72 -3.13
N ALA A 76 -5.74 6.37 -4.27
CA ALA A 76 -5.90 7.83 -4.39
C ALA A 76 -7.28 8.29 -3.87
N THR A 77 -8.33 7.52 -4.12
CA THR A 77 -9.68 7.81 -3.64
C THR A 77 -9.78 7.76 -2.12
N ALA A 78 -9.25 6.72 -1.48
CA ALA A 78 -9.28 6.58 -0.02
C ALA A 78 -8.45 7.66 0.68
N LEU A 79 -7.33 8.06 0.09
CA LEU A 79 -6.47 9.14 0.59
C LEU A 79 -7.19 10.49 0.48
N ALA A 80 -7.83 10.78 -0.65
CA ALA A 80 -8.58 12.01 -0.85
C ALA A 80 -9.71 12.19 0.17
N GLN A 81 -10.40 11.12 0.55
CA GLN A 81 -11.42 11.13 1.60
C GLN A 81 -10.87 11.54 2.98
N ARG A 82 -9.56 11.36 3.20
CA ARG A 82 -8.85 11.77 4.43
C ARG A 82 -8.16 13.13 4.27
N GLY A 83 -8.42 13.85 3.19
CA GLY A 83 -7.81 15.14 2.89
C GLY A 83 -6.33 15.06 2.49
N ILE A 84 -5.86 13.87 2.10
CA ILE A 84 -4.49 13.62 1.69
C ILE A 84 -4.43 13.66 0.16
N GLY A 85 -3.58 14.52 -0.38
CA GLY A 85 -3.47 14.68 -1.83
C GLY A 85 -2.39 15.68 -2.21
N LYS A 86 -2.50 16.21 -3.42
CA LYS A 86 -1.59 17.25 -3.93
C LYS A 86 -1.91 18.64 -3.41
N THR A 87 -3.11 18.83 -2.90
CA THR A 87 -3.62 20.10 -2.36
C THR A 87 -4.41 19.83 -1.08
N GLY A 88 -4.67 20.86 -0.30
CA GLY A 88 -5.44 20.76 0.94
C GLY A 88 -4.56 20.72 2.20
N PRO A 89 -5.19 20.56 3.36
CA PRO A 89 -4.49 20.72 4.66
C PRO A 89 -3.45 19.64 4.94
N ASN A 90 -3.58 18.48 4.32
CA ASN A 90 -2.68 17.34 4.47
C ASN A 90 -1.95 17.03 3.14
N ALA A 91 -1.66 18.05 2.35
CA ALA A 91 -0.94 17.90 1.09
C ALA A 91 0.50 17.46 1.34
N LEU A 92 0.99 16.55 0.51
CA LEU A 92 2.37 16.07 0.51
C LEU A 92 3.05 16.53 -0.79
N HIS A 93 4.20 17.18 -0.65
CA HIS A 93 5.00 17.68 -1.77
C HIS A 93 6.44 17.22 -1.67
N ALA A 94 7.10 17.11 -2.82
CA ALA A 94 8.54 16.92 -2.85
C ALA A 94 9.26 18.07 -2.10
N GLY A 95 10.22 17.70 -1.26
CA GLY A 95 10.95 18.62 -0.39
C GLY A 95 10.40 18.76 1.03
N ASP A 96 9.18 18.29 1.30
CA ASP A 96 8.63 18.30 2.66
C ASP A 96 9.47 17.39 3.59
N ASN A 97 9.82 17.90 4.78
CA ASN A 97 10.42 17.06 5.81
C ASN A 97 9.32 16.41 6.63
N VAL A 98 9.34 15.09 6.69
CA VAL A 98 8.32 14.31 7.38
C VAL A 98 8.93 13.21 8.22
N SER A 99 8.19 12.76 9.24
CA SER A 99 8.44 11.47 9.88
C SER A 99 7.36 10.50 9.46
N VAL A 100 7.77 9.30 9.08
CA VAL A 100 6.88 8.25 8.58
C VAL A 100 6.92 7.04 9.49
N LYS A 101 5.75 6.58 9.92
CA LYS A 101 5.58 5.34 10.67
C LYS A 101 5.00 4.29 9.76
N PHE A 102 5.62 3.13 9.68
CA PHE A 102 5.28 2.10 8.70
C PHE A 102 5.61 0.68 9.16
N ILE A 103 5.06 -0.29 8.46
CA ILE A 103 5.37 -1.71 8.59
C ILE A 103 6.44 -2.06 7.54
N PRO A 104 7.64 -2.52 7.95
CA PRO A 104 8.74 -2.76 7.01
C PRO A 104 8.54 -4.03 6.20
N ALA A 105 9.15 -4.09 5.02
CA ALA A 105 9.22 -5.30 4.22
C ALA A 105 10.01 -6.41 4.94
N LYS A 106 9.55 -7.66 4.81
CA LYS A 106 10.18 -8.85 5.43
C LYS A 106 11.59 -9.12 4.94
N ASN A 107 11.86 -8.79 3.68
CA ASN A 107 13.15 -9.06 3.04
C ASN A 107 14.23 -8.02 3.34
N GLY A 108 13.93 -7.01 4.17
CA GLY A 108 14.86 -5.95 4.53
C GLY A 108 15.08 -4.88 3.45
N SER A 109 14.37 -4.91 2.32
CA SER A 109 14.44 -3.86 1.32
C SER A 109 13.88 -2.53 1.88
N PRO A 110 14.28 -1.36 1.35
CA PRO A 110 13.78 -0.06 1.78
C PRO A 110 12.35 0.20 1.26
N LEU A 111 11.44 -0.66 1.70
CA LEU A 111 10.02 -0.68 1.37
C LEU A 111 9.21 -0.78 2.64
N GLY A 112 8.13 0.00 2.75
CA GLY A 112 7.23 -0.02 3.89
C GLY A 112 5.76 0.13 3.49
N PHE A 113 4.88 -0.35 4.34
CA PHE A 113 3.44 -0.07 4.27
C PHE A 113 3.12 1.06 5.25
N LEU A 114 2.76 2.23 4.72
CA LEU A 114 2.64 3.46 5.48
C LEU A 114 1.44 3.43 6.43
N LYS A 115 1.68 3.72 7.71
CA LYS A 115 0.64 3.88 8.73
C LYS A 115 0.28 5.34 8.97
N SER A 116 1.27 6.19 9.18
CA SER A 116 1.05 7.60 9.44
C SER A 116 2.21 8.47 8.97
N VAL A 117 1.90 9.73 8.74
CA VAL A 117 2.87 10.80 8.46
C VAL A 117 2.76 11.86 9.54
N THR A 118 3.89 12.26 10.10
CA THR A 118 4.01 13.42 10.97
C THR A 118 4.65 14.55 10.18
N PHE A 119 3.97 15.69 10.11
CA PHE A 119 4.41 16.89 9.42
C PHE A 119 5.35 17.75 10.31
N PRO A 120 6.07 18.74 9.73
CA PRO A 120 7.02 19.57 10.49
C PRO A 120 6.41 20.35 11.65
N ASP A 121 5.13 20.69 11.58
CA ASP A 121 4.38 21.37 12.63
C ASP A 121 3.90 20.43 13.75
N GLY A 122 4.19 19.13 13.62
CA GLY A 122 3.86 18.08 14.58
C GLY A 122 2.48 17.45 14.42
N HIS A 123 1.65 17.91 13.46
CA HIS A 123 0.39 17.22 13.24
C HIS A 123 0.61 15.86 12.56
N VAL A 124 -0.20 14.88 12.94
CA VAL A 124 -0.12 13.50 12.46
C VAL A 124 -1.34 13.17 11.62
N VAL A 125 -1.09 12.62 10.45
CA VAL A 125 -2.15 12.12 9.57
C VAL A 125 -2.07 10.60 9.48
N GLN A 126 -3.17 9.94 9.87
CA GLN A 126 -3.28 8.49 9.77
C GLN A 126 -3.61 8.09 8.34
N ILE A 127 -2.79 7.24 7.74
CA ILE A 127 -2.93 6.73 6.37
C ILE A 127 -3.67 5.40 6.38
N SER A 128 -3.20 4.46 7.19
CA SER A 128 -3.81 3.15 7.34
C SER A 128 -3.80 2.68 8.79
N ALA A 129 -4.66 1.73 9.12
CA ALA A 129 -4.60 1.05 10.41
C ALA A 129 -3.51 -0.04 10.43
N GLY A 130 -2.96 -0.40 9.28
CA GLY A 130 -2.02 -1.50 9.13
C GLY A 130 -2.69 -2.87 9.23
N ASN A 131 -3.96 -2.96 8.87
CA ASN A 131 -4.70 -4.22 8.81
C ASN A 131 -4.45 -4.92 7.46
N ALA A 132 -4.58 -6.23 7.45
CA ALA A 132 -4.39 -7.04 6.24
C ALA A 132 -5.37 -6.70 5.09
N ASN A 133 -6.41 -5.93 5.39
CA ASN A 133 -7.46 -5.52 4.44
C ASN A 133 -7.40 -4.03 4.03
N ASP A 134 -6.35 -3.31 4.43
CA ASP A 134 -6.14 -1.89 4.06
C ASP A 134 -5.64 -1.74 2.62
#